data_165f32ff6b2ef9d83456f6904e7806f3
#
_entry.id   165f32ff6b2ef9d83456f6904e7806f3
#
_cell.length_a   1.000
_cell.length_b   1.000
_cell.length_c   1.000
_cell.angle_alpha   90.00
_cell.angle_beta   90.00
_cell.angle_gamma   90.00
#
_symmetry.space_group_name_H-M   'P 1'
#
loop_
_entity.id
_entity.type
_entity.pdbx_description
1 polymer ?
#
loop_
_entity_poly.entity_id
_entity_poly.type
_entity_poly.pdbx_seq_one_letter_code
_entity_poly.pdbx_strand_id
1 'polypeptide(L)'
;MKIVMTGATGFVGMNLMPLLLKETDANNEYLTLNRDVEKANRLYPIKQYNNFTHVSTLDFQSLKDFNPDIVIHLATMSTSRNDLEIVHSLLETNIEFGVKLLNALQKCPNFKLFVNVGTFAEYRYGNGKVNNAYLYSATKTAFRVFLDYYSTLGKGFDYITAVPYSVYGGKMTIKRLFDYMKESIGATESVDMTAGEQVLDFIHVDDVARFFVYVINHCDEFIGTPKTENEFHLGTGKGTSVREVAALMEQIAAKHCNINWGGRPYRDTDVMYSVAPIGQNHNCGWTAKVDLNSGVEQFLKE
;
A
#
# COMPACT_ATOMS: atom_id res chain seq x y z
N MET A 1 -21.30 -7.67 -3.96
CA MET A 1 -20.22 -7.75 -4.97
C MET A 1 -19.24 -8.86 -4.61
N LYS A 2 -18.48 -9.34 -5.60
CA LYS A 2 -17.39 -10.30 -5.42
C LYS A 2 -16.03 -9.62 -5.56
N ILE A 3 -15.26 -9.58 -4.49
CA ILE A 3 -14.01 -8.85 -4.43
C ILE A 3 -12.84 -9.83 -4.23
N VAL A 4 -11.85 -9.77 -5.10
CA VAL A 4 -10.58 -10.48 -4.92
C VAL A 4 -9.56 -9.55 -4.29
N MET A 5 -8.82 -10.04 -3.31
CA MET A 5 -7.73 -9.30 -2.69
C MET A 5 -6.45 -10.15 -2.67
N THR A 6 -5.33 -9.56 -3.05
CA THR A 6 -4.00 -10.13 -2.83
C THR A 6 -3.30 -9.34 -1.72
N GLY A 7 -2.37 -9.97 -1.02
CA GLY A 7 -1.62 -9.29 0.04
C GLY A 7 -2.40 -9.03 1.34
N ALA A 8 -3.47 -9.79 1.61
CA ALA A 8 -4.31 -9.68 2.82
C ALA A 8 -3.51 -9.78 4.14
N THR A 9 -2.43 -10.56 4.15
CA THR A 9 -1.54 -10.75 5.32
C THR A 9 -0.34 -9.80 5.37
N GLY A 10 -0.30 -8.82 4.44
CA GLY A 10 0.68 -7.74 4.40
C GLY A 10 0.25 -6.53 5.25
N PHE A 11 1.10 -5.50 5.29
CA PHE A 11 0.87 -4.33 6.15
C PHE A 11 -0.48 -3.64 5.91
N VAL A 12 -0.74 -3.17 4.68
CA VAL A 12 -2.02 -2.53 4.35
C VAL A 12 -3.17 -3.53 4.49
N GLY A 13 -2.99 -4.77 4.02
CA GLY A 13 -4.02 -5.82 4.09
C GLY A 13 -4.49 -6.11 5.51
N MET A 14 -3.56 -6.23 6.48
CA MET A 14 -3.92 -6.50 7.88
C MET A 14 -4.75 -5.37 8.53
N ASN A 15 -4.56 -4.14 8.09
CA ASN A 15 -5.33 -3.00 8.58
C ASN A 15 -6.63 -2.80 7.78
N LEU A 16 -6.68 -3.23 6.51
CA LEU A 16 -7.88 -3.19 5.67
C LEU A 16 -8.91 -4.26 6.04
N MET A 17 -8.49 -5.50 6.29
CA MET A 17 -9.41 -6.64 6.52
C MET A 17 -10.49 -6.37 7.58
N PRO A 18 -10.18 -5.78 8.77
CA PRO A 18 -11.20 -5.46 9.76
C PRO A 18 -12.20 -4.39 9.30
N LEU A 19 -11.77 -3.45 8.46
CA LEU A 19 -12.62 -2.39 7.92
C LEU A 19 -13.60 -2.95 6.88
N LEU A 20 -13.17 -3.93 6.08
CA LEU A 20 -14.05 -4.59 5.11
C LEU A 20 -15.27 -5.22 5.78
N LEU A 21 -15.13 -5.80 6.98
CA LEU A 21 -16.25 -6.34 7.74
C LEU A 21 -17.22 -5.27 8.29
N LYS A 22 -16.69 -4.07 8.56
CA LYS A 22 -17.45 -3.04 9.29
C LYS A 22 -18.01 -1.95 8.40
N GLU A 23 -17.31 -1.64 7.31
CA GLU A 23 -17.52 -0.42 6.54
C GLU A 23 -17.91 -0.71 5.07
N THR A 24 -18.14 -1.99 4.70
CA THR A 24 -18.67 -2.39 3.39
C THR A 24 -19.98 -3.18 3.53
N ASP A 25 -20.67 -3.38 2.40
CA ASP A 25 -21.91 -4.16 2.38
C ASP A 25 -21.66 -5.59 2.90
N ALA A 26 -22.47 -6.04 3.85
CA ALA A 26 -22.40 -7.37 4.45
C ALA A 26 -22.64 -8.53 3.45
N ASN A 27 -23.25 -8.24 2.30
CA ASN A 27 -23.43 -9.21 1.21
C ASN A 27 -22.22 -9.30 0.26
N ASN A 28 -21.16 -8.54 0.50
CA ASN A 28 -19.94 -8.69 -0.26
C ASN A 28 -19.27 -10.02 0.07
N GLU A 29 -18.78 -10.70 -0.97
CA GLU A 29 -17.99 -11.93 -0.86
C GLU A 29 -16.53 -11.60 -1.20
N TYR A 30 -15.61 -12.18 -0.46
CA TYR A 30 -14.18 -11.92 -0.62
C TYR A 30 -13.40 -13.20 -0.87
N LEU A 31 -12.56 -13.21 -1.90
CA LEU A 31 -11.56 -14.23 -2.14
C LEU A 31 -10.17 -13.62 -1.95
N THR A 32 -9.38 -14.15 -1.02
CA THR A 32 -8.01 -13.68 -0.84
C THR A 32 -7.00 -14.69 -1.37
N LEU A 33 -6.06 -14.22 -2.19
CA LEU A 33 -4.95 -15.02 -2.71
C LEU A 33 -3.72 -14.83 -1.81
N ASN A 34 -3.26 -15.90 -1.18
CA ASN A 34 -2.23 -15.88 -0.14
C ASN A 34 -1.07 -16.85 -0.45
N ARG A 35 0.19 -16.43 -0.20
CA ARG A 35 1.34 -17.35 -0.23
C ARG A 35 1.26 -18.37 0.89
N ASP A 36 0.81 -17.93 2.05
CA ASP A 36 0.61 -18.73 3.26
C ASP A 36 -0.88 -18.69 3.65
N VAL A 37 -1.62 -19.69 3.19
CA VAL A 37 -3.07 -19.82 3.45
C VAL A 37 -3.34 -20.11 4.93
N GLU A 38 -2.46 -20.85 5.60
CA GLU A 38 -2.60 -21.15 7.03
C GLU A 38 -2.48 -19.88 7.87
N LYS A 39 -1.52 -19.00 7.52
CA LYS A 39 -1.39 -17.69 8.16
C LYS A 39 -2.65 -16.84 7.96
N ALA A 40 -3.22 -16.84 6.76
CA ALA A 40 -4.45 -16.11 6.48
C ALA A 40 -5.61 -16.65 7.32
N ASN A 41 -5.80 -17.97 7.39
CA ASN A 41 -6.84 -18.60 8.21
C ASN A 41 -6.67 -18.33 9.72
N ARG A 42 -5.42 -18.23 10.22
CA ARG A 42 -5.17 -17.87 11.63
C ARG A 42 -5.51 -16.40 11.93
N LEU A 43 -5.17 -15.48 11.01
CA LEU A 43 -5.43 -14.06 11.17
C LEU A 43 -6.92 -13.72 10.99
N TYR A 44 -7.59 -14.44 10.11
CA TYR A 44 -8.97 -14.17 9.70
C TYR A 44 -9.83 -15.45 9.82
N PRO A 45 -10.13 -15.88 11.06
CA PRO A 45 -10.87 -17.13 11.28
C PRO A 45 -12.30 -17.03 10.74
N ILE A 46 -12.78 -18.09 10.11
CA ILE A 46 -14.09 -18.15 9.43
C ILE A 46 -15.27 -17.77 10.34
N LYS A 47 -15.16 -17.97 11.66
CA LYS A 47 -16.19 -17.56 12.63
C LYS A 47 -16.45 -16.05 12.62
N GLN A 48 -15.43 -15.24 12.29
CA GLN A 48 -15.50 -13.79 12.23
C GLN A 48 -15.54 -13.28 10.79
N TYR A 49 -14.89 -14.00 9.87
CA TYR A 49 -14.75 -13.64 8.46
C TYR A 49 -15.47 -14.66 7.58
N ASN A 50 -16.77 -14.88 7.84
CA ASN A 50 -17.58 -15.92 7.21
C ASN A 50 -17.85 -15.71 5.72
N ASN A 51 -17.70 -14.49 5.23
CA ASN A 51 -17.80 -14.11 3.83
C ASN A 51 -16.44 -14.03 3.11
N PHE A 52 -15.36 -14.52 3.77
CA PHE A 52 -14.01 -14.59 3.20
C PHE A 52 -13.61 -16.03 2.93
N THR A 53 -13.04 -16.25 1.74
CA THR A 53 -12.37 -17.50 1.36
C THR A 53 -10.88 -17.22 1.15
N HIS A 54 -10.01 -18.05 1.71
CA HIS A 54 -8.57 -17.92 1.61
C HIS A 54 -7.98 -19.06 0.78
N VAL A 55 -7.35 -18.73 -0.34
CA VAL A 55 -6.74 -19.71 -1.25
C VAL A 55 -5.28 -19.38 -1.56
N SER A 56 -4.56 -20.32 -2.16
CA SER A 56 -3.18 -20.11 -2.61
C SER A 56 -3.10 -19.07 -3.74
N THR A 57 -2.00 -18.32 -3.80
CA THR A 57 -1.68 -17.42 -4.94
C THR A 57 -1.60 -18.15 -6.29
N LEU A 58 -1.47 -19.48 -6.29
CA LEU A 58 -1.42 -20.31 -7.51
C LEU A 58 -2.78 -20.91 -7.87
N ASP A 59 -3.80 -20.72 -7.06
CA ASP A 59 -5.14 -21.27 -7.29
C ASP A 59 -5.97 -20.34 -8.17
N PHE A 60 -5.59 -20.23 -9.43
CA PHE A 60 -6.34 -19.46 -10.40
C PHE A 60 -7.65 -20.15 -10.86
N GLN A 61 -7.87 -21.42 -10.50
CA GLN A 61 -9.15 -22.06 -10.76
C GLN A 61 -10.22 -21.51 -9.82
N SER A 62 -9.95 -21.48 -8.50
CA SER A 62 -10.85 -20.83 -7.54
C SER A 62 -11.14 -19.36 -7.87
N LEU A 63 -10.15 -18.62 -8.41
CA LEU A 63 -10.36 -17.25 -8.90
C LEU A 63 -11.40 -17.18 -10.03
N LYS A 64 -11.30 -18.08 -11.03
CA LYS A 64 -12.23 -18.12 -12.17
C LYS A 64 -13.64 -18.52 -11.72
N ASP A 65 -13.75 -19.52 -10.84
CA ASP A 65 -15.02 -20.00 -10.31
C ASP A 65 -15.69 -18.94 -9.44
N PHE A 66 -14.89 -18.17 -8.69
CA PHE A 66 -15.37 -17.03 -7.93
C PHE A 66 -15.87 -15.91 -8.84
N ASN A 67 -15.25 -15.67 -10.01
CA ASN A 67 -15.65 -14.68 -11.00
C ASN A 67 -15.86 -13.28 -10.41
N PRO A 68 -14.80 -12.60 -9.99
CA PRO A 68 -14.88 -11.34 -9.24
C PRO A 68 -15.41 -10.17 -10.07
N ASP A 69 -15.98 -9.16 -9.39
CA ASP A 69 -16.29 -7.84 -9.95
C ASP A 69 -15.05 -6.93 -9.88
N ILE A 70 -14.32 -6.97 -8.74
CA ILE A 70 -13.20 -6.08 -8.41
C ILE A 70 -12.00 -6.90 -7.94
N VAL A 71 -10.80 -6.44 -8.29
CA VAL A 71 -9.53 -6.96 -7.74
C VAL A 71 -8.77 -5.83 -7.05
N ILE A 72 -8.38 -6.01 -5.79
CA ILE A 72 -7.47 -5.14 -5.05
C ILE A 72 -6.10 -5.84 -4.92
N HIS A 73 -5.10 -5.33 -5.63
CA HIS A 73 -3.80 -5.97 -5.74
C HIS A 73 -2.76 -5.32 -4.81
N LEU A 74 -2.76 -5.76 -3.51
CA LEU A 74 -1.82 -5.28 -2.49
C LEU A 74 -0.53 -6.12 -2.40
N ALA A 75 -0.50 -7.31 -2.99
CA ALA A 75 0.66 -8.19 -2.91
C ALA A 75 1.88 -7.53 -3.54
N THR A 76 2.93 -7.39 -2.76
CA THR A 76 4.19 -6.79 -3.20
C THR A 76 5.34 -7.17 -2.27
N MET A 77 6.54 -7.26 -2.82
CA MET A 77 7.79 -7.21 -2.08
C MET A 77 8.30 -5.77 -2.11
N SER A 78 8.19 -5.07 -0.98
CA SER A 78 8.65 -3.68 -0.82
C SER A 78 9.99 -3.67 -0.11
N THR A 79 11.01 -3.09 -0.75
CA THR A 79 12.37 -3.00 -0.21
C THR A 79 13.13 -1.85 -0.82
N SER A 80 14.08 -1.27 -0.08
CA SER A 80 15.05 -0.31 -0.61
C SER A 80 16.38 -0.97 -1.04
N ARG A 81 16.49 -2.32 -0.97
CA ARG A 81 17.65 -3.05 -1.50
C ARG A 81 17.65 -3.00 -3.02
N ASN A 82 18.85 -2.92 -3.60
CA ASN A 82 19.06 -2.87 -5.05
C ASN A 82 20.11 -3.91 -5.52
N ASP A 83 20.47 -4.87 -4.65
CA ASP A 83 21.44 -5.92 -4.97
C ASP A 83 20.82 -7.04 -5.83
N LEU A 84 21.69 -7.82 -6.49
CA LEU A 84 21.26 -8.86 -7.43
C LEU A 84 20.50 -10.03 -6.76
N GLU A 85 20.72 -10.27 -5.47
CA GLU A 85 20.12 -11.38 -4.75
C GLU A 85 18.60 -11.27 -4.67
N ILE A 86 18.07 -10.03 -4.61
CA ILE A 86 16.63 -9.80 -4.49
C ILE A 86 15.90 -9.74 -5.85
N VAL A 87 16.63 -9.67 -6.98
CA VAL A 87 16.04 -9.46 -8.31
C VAL A 87 14.97 -10.49 -8.62
N HIS A 88 15.30 -11.78 -8.47
CA HIS A 88 14.36 -12.87 -8.77
C HIS A 88 13.08 -12.75 -7.94
N SER A 89 13.19 -12.64 -6.62
CA SER A 89 12.03 -12.55 -5.73
C SER A 89 11.18 -11.29 -5.97
N LEU A 90 11.83 -10.17 -6.35
CA LEU A 90 11.13 -8.94 -6.73
C LEU A 90 10.32 -9.13 -8.01
N LEU A 91 10.93 -9.68 -9.06
CA LEU A 91 10.26 -9.91 -10.34
C LEU A 91 9.15 -10.94 -10.22
N GLU A 92 9.39 -12.05 -9.52
CA GLU A 92 8.39 -13.07 -9.25
C GLU A 92 7.17 -12.49 -8.53
N THR A 93 7.40 -11.72 -7.44
CA THR A 93 6.30 -11.19 -6.63
C THR A 93 5.60 -10.00 -7.30
N ASN A 94 6.36 -9.03 -7.83
CA ASN A 94 5.81 -7.74 -8.25
C ASN A 94 5.40 -7.70 -9.72
N ILE A 95 5.91 -8.62 -10.54
CA ILE A 95 5.61 -8.69 -11.98
C ILE A 95 4.91 -10.01 -12.33
N GLU A 96 5.60 -11.14 -12.17
CA GLU A 96 5.15 -12.42 -12.69
C GLU A 96 3.81 -12.84 -12.08
N PHE A 97 3.66 -12.75 -10.76
CA PHE A 97 2.39 -13.06 -10.09
C PHE A 97 1.25 -12.16 -10.59
N GLY A 98 1.49 -10.84 -10.68
CA GLY A 98 0.49 -9.90 -11.18
C GLY A 98 0.08 -10.18 -12.64
N VAL A 99 1.04 -10.52 -13.52
CA VAL A 99 0.76 -10.87 -14.91
C VAL A 99 -0.05 -12.17 -15.01
N LYS A 100 0.28 -13.19 -14.23
CA LYS A 100 -0.50 -14.43 -14.13
C LYS A 100 -1.94 -14.17 -13.66
N LEU A 101 -2.09 -13.29 -12.66
CA LEU A 101 -3.40 -12.84 -12.16
C LEU A 101 -4.20 -12.15 -13.27
N LEU A 102 -3.62 -11.18 -13.98
CA LEU A 102 -4.26 -10.48 -15.09
C LEU A 102 -4.70 -11.45 -16.21
N ASN A 103 -3.82 -12.42 -16.54
CA ASN A 103 -4.16 -13.44 -17.53
C ASN A 103 -5.36 -14.33 -17.09
N ALA A 104 -5.42 -14.72 -15.82
CA ALA A 104 -6.53 -15.50 -15.27
C ALA A 104 -7.85 -14.70 -15.30
N LEU A 105 -7.80 -13.40 -15.00
CA LEU A 105 -8.95 -12.49 -14.97
C LEU A 105 -9.59 -12.30 -16.36
N GLN A 106 -8.85 -12.53 -17.46
CA GLN A 106 -9.45 -12.55 -18.82
C GLN A 106 -10.56 -13.62 -18.99
N LYS A 107 -10.62 -14.61 -18.08
CA LYS A 107 -11.63 -15.65 -18.06
C LYS A 107 -12.78 -15.38 -17.07
N CYS A 108 -12.81 -14.19 -16.46
CA CYS A 108 -13.81 -13.78 -15.49
C CYS A 108 -14.78 -12.76 -16.12
N PRO A 109 -15.97 -13.19 -16.58
CA PRO A 109 -16.88 -12.31 -17.33
C PRO A 109 -17.45 -11.15 -16.52
N ASN A 110 -17.48 -11.25 -15.17
CA ASN A 110 -17.98 -10.16 -14.31
C ASN A 110 -16.91 -9.13 -13.97
N PHE A 111 -15.62 -9.43 -14.20
CA PHE A 111 -14.53 -8.57 -13.83
C PHE A 111 -14.59 -7.20 -14.50
N LYS A 112 -14.57 -6.11 -13.74
CA LYS A 112 -14.76 -4.72 -14.19
C LYS A 112 -13.60 -3.82 -13.84
N LEU A 113 -13.07 -3.91 -12.59
CA LEU A 113 -12.11 -2.95 -12.06
C LEU A 113 -10.90 -3.63 -11.41
N PHE A 114 -9.69 -3.24 -11.83
CA PHE A 114 -8.44 -3.60 -11.18
C PHE A 114 -7.87 -2.43 -10.39
N VAL A 115 -7.73 -2.59 -9.08
CA VAL A 115 -7.10 -1.59 -8.19
C VAL A 115 -5.65 -1.98 -7.99
N ASN A 116 -4.78 -1.33 -8.74
CA ASN A 116 -3.33 -1.46 -8.63
C ASN A 116 -2.80 -0.58 -7.48
N VAL A 117 -1.67 -0.95 -6.90
CA VAL A 117 -0.97 -0.13 -5.90
C VAL A 117 0.42 0.19 -6.40
N GLY A 118 0.67 1.48 -6.64
CA GLY A 118 1.97 2.06 -6.93
C GLY A 118 2.75 2.42 -5.67
N THR A 119 3.63 3.40 -5.79
CA THR A 119 4.40 3.94 -4.67
C THR A 119 4.91 5.35 -4.99
N PHE A 120 4.97 6.23 -4.00
CA PHE A 120 5.61 7.55 -4.17
C PHE A 120 7.06 7.47 -4.66
N ALA A 121 7.73 6.34 -4.40
CA ALA A 121 9.13 6.11 -4.84
C ALA A 121 9.27 5.97 -6.37
N GLU A 122 8.18 5.89 -7.12
CA GLU A 122 8.17 6.02 -8.58
C GLU A 122 8.48 7.46 -9.04
N TYR A 123 8.33 8.45 -8.15
CA TYR A 123 8.48 9.89 -8.40
C TYR A 123 9.60 10.50 -7.55
N ARG A 124 10.80 9.95 -7.63
CA ARG A 124 11.96 10.27 -6.77
C ARG A 124 12.20 11.77 -6.53
N TYR A 125 11.95 12.61 -7.53
CA TYR A 125 12.19 14.04 -7.45
C TYR A 125 10.93 14.86 -7.11
N GLY A 126 9.81 14.23 -6.83
CA GLY A 126 8.56 14.90 -6.45
C GLY A 126 7.95 15.82 -7.53
N ASN A 127 8.36 15.68 -8.80
CA ASN A 127 8.00 16.58 -9.91
C ASN A 127 6.94 15.98 -10.85
N GLY A 128 6.25 14.93 -10.44
CA GLY A 128 5.24 14.21 -11.24
C GLY A 128 5.79 13.40 -12.40
N LYS A 129 7.13 13.37 -12.60
CA LYS A 129 7.77 12.53 -13.64
C LYS A 129 8.28 11.25 -13.01
N VAL A 130 7.98 10.14 -13.70
CA VAL A 130 8.50 8.82 -13.30
C VAL A 130 10.02 8.83 -13.31
N ASN A 131 10.60 8.62 -12.15
CA ASN A 131 12.03 8.43 -11.91
C ASN A 131 12.19 7.55 -10.67
N ASN A 132 12.40 6.28 -10.89
CA ASN A 132 12.34 5.27 -9.84
C ASN A 132 13.53 5.39 -8.87
N ALA A 133 13.24 5.49 -7.57
CA ALA A 133 14.23 5.56 -6.51
C ALA A 133 14.89 4.21 -6.22
N TYR A 134 14.16 3.12 -6.37
CA TYR A 134 14.62 1.77 -6.03
C TYR A 134 14.23 0.77 -7.11
N LEU A 135 14.91 -0.39 -7.14
CA LEU A 135 14.53 -1.51 -8.00
C LEU A 135 13.07 -1.93 -7.76
N TYR A 136 12.63 -1.91 -6.50
CA TYR A 136 11.23 -2.11 -6.13
C TYR A 136 10.28 -1.16 -6.88
N SER A 137 10.52 0.15 -6.85
CA SER A 137 9.64 1.10 -7.54
C SER A 137 9.68 0.92 -9.05
N ALA A 138 10.82 0.54 -9.62
CA ALA A 138 10.92 0.19 -11.04
C ALA A 138 10.03 -1.00 -11.42
N THR A 139 9.90 -2.02 -10.55
CA THR A 139 8.96 -3.13 -10.79
C THR A 139 7.51 -2.66 -10.76
N LYS A 140 7.16 -1.69 -9.90
CA LYS A 140 5.80 -1.11 -9.85
C LYS A 140 5.48 -0.36 -11.14
N THR A 141 6.39 0.47 -11.62
CA THR A 141 6.26 1.15 -12.93
C THR A 141 6.15 0.16 -14.08
N ALA A 142 7.00 -0.88 -14.11
CA ALA A 142 6.97 -1.90 -15.16
C ALA A 142 5.64 -2.66 -15.17
N PHE A 143 5.07 -2.97 -14.01
CA PHE A 143 3.77 -3.65 -13.91
C PHE A 143 2.63 -2.83 -14.52
N ARG A 144 2.67 -1.50 -14.47
CA ARG A 144 1.67 -0.63 -15.13
C ARG A 144 1.60 -0.87 -16.64
N VAL A 145 2.71 -1.19 -17.29
CA VAL A 145 2.74 -1.51 -18.73
C VAL A 145 1.96 -2.80 -19.02
N PHE A 146 2.13 -3.84 -18.20
CA PHE A 146 1.34 -5.06 -18.32
C PHE A 146 -0.13 -4.82 -18.03
N LEU A 147 -0.43 -4.02 -17.00
CA LEU A 147 -1.80 -3.68 -16.65
C LEU A 147 -2.50 -2.96 -17.80
N ASP A 148 -1.85 -1.97 -18.41
CA ASP A 148 -2.37 -1.26 -19.57
C ASP A 148 -2.63 -2.22 -20.76
N TYR A 149 -1.66 -3.09 -21.07
CA TYR A 149 -1.82 -4.10 -22.12
C TYR A 149 -3.03 -4.99 -21.88
N TYR A 150 -3.13 -5.61 -20.68
CA TYR A 150 -4.23 -6.53 -20.37
C TYR A 150 -5.59 -5.84 -20.31
N SER A 151 -5.65 -4.58 -19.94
CA SER A 151 -6.90 -3.79 -19.89
C SER A 151 -7.57 -3.63 -21.25
N THR A 152 -6.82 -3.79 -22.34
CA THR A 152 -7.32 -3.65 -23.72
C THR A 152 -7.72 -4.99 -24.37
N LEU A 153 -7.46 -6.12 -23.70
CA LEU A 153 -7.74 -7.44 -24.26
C LEU A 153 -9.18 -7.89 -24.00
N GLY A 154 -9.74 -8.65 -24.95
CA GLY A 154 -11.08 -9.21 -24.83
C GLY A 154 -12.14 -8.13 -24.68
N LYS A 155 -12.95 -8.22 -23.61
CA LYS A 155 -13.96 -7.17 -23.30
C LYS A 155 -13.36 -5.91 -22.68
N GLY A 156 -12.07 -5.98 -22.30
CA GLY A 156 -11.41 -4.94 -21.51
C GLY A 156 -11.86 -4.92 -20.03
N PHE A 157 -11.17 -4.13 -19.24
CA PHE A 157 -11.54 -3.75 -17.87
C PHE A 157 -10.92 -2.39 -17.54
N ASP A 158 -11.52 -1.68 -16.59
CA ASP A 158 -10.94 -0.44 -16.10
C ASP A 158 -9.94 -0.71 -14.98
N TYR A 159 -8.98 0.20 -14.81
CA TYR A 159 -8.05 0.13 -13.70
C TYR A 159 -7.69 1.49 -13.13
N ILE A 160 -7.42 1.51 -11.85
CA ILE A 160 -6.85 2.66 -11.16
C ILE A 160 -5.54 2.25 -10.48
N THR A 161 -4.69 3.24 -10.22
CA THR A 161 -3.46 3.06 -9.45
C THR A 161 -3.48 3.94 -8.21
N ALA A 162 -3.59 3.32 -7.06
CA ALA A 162 -3.41 3.99 -5.77
C ALA A 162 -1.91 4.16 -5.49
N VAL A 163 -1.46 5.37 -5.20
CA VAL A 163 -0.06 5.71 -4.91
C VAL A 163 0.06 6.14 -3.46
N PRO A 164 0.30 5.22 -2.52
CA PRO A 164 0.50 5.57 -1.12
C PRO A 164 1.85 6.28 -0.94
N TYR A 165 1.82 7.31 -0.08
CA TYR A 165 3.00 8.03 0.36
C TYR A 165 3.64 7.35 1.58
N SER A 166 4.25 8.06 2.52
CA SER A 166 4.95 7.42 3.64
C SER A 166 3.96 6.90 4.68
N VAL A 167 3.52 5.65 4.50
CA VAL A 167 2.51 5.02 5.37
C VAL A 167 3.09 4.63 6.72
N TYR A 168 2.40 5.01 7.81
CA TYR A 168 2.75 4.67 9.19
C TYR A 168 1.53 4.20 10.00
N GLY A 169 1.76 3.75 11.25
CA GLY A 169 0.72 3.32 12.20
C GLY A 169 0.20 1.90 11.97
N GLY A 170 -0.67 1.47 12.85
CA GLY A 170 -1.38 0.20 12.76
C GLY A 170 -0.51 -1.05 12.92
N LYS A 171 -1.08 -2.21 12.63
CA LYS A 171 -0.43 -3.50 12.80
C LYS A 171 0.63 -3.74 11.73
N MET A 172 1.86 -4.03 12.17
CA MET A 172 3.00 -4.30 11.30
C MET A 172 3.73 -5.60 11.68
N THR A 173 4.35 -6.24 10.68
CA THR A 173 5.21 -7.40 10.89
C THR A 173 6.70 -7.11 10.68
N ILE A 174 7.03 -5.95 10.12
CA ILE A 174 8.41 -5.52 9.83
C ILE A 174 8.58 -4.10 10.33
N LYS A 175 9.62 -3.85 11.12
CA LYS A 175 9.95 -2.52 11.63
C LYS A 175 10.21 -1.53 10.49
N ARG A 176 9.69 -0.32 10.65
CA ARG A 176 9.84 0.81 9.74
C ARG A 176 10.34 2.04 10.49
N LEU A 177 10.42 3.17 9.80
CA LEU A 177 10.95 4.43 10.33
C LEU A 177 10.35 4.80 11.71
N PHE A 178 9.03 4.76 11.83
CA PHE A 178 8.32 5.09 13.07
C PHE A 178 8.63 4.13 14.22
N ASP A 179 8.82 2.85 13.94
CA ASP A 179 9.18 1.84 14.97
C ASP A 179 10.58 2.10 15.52
N TYR A 180 11.55 2.44 14.67
CA TYR A 180 12.90 2.80 15.12
C TYR A 180 12.91 4.07 15.96
N MET A 181 12.10 5.07 15.58
CA MET A 181 11.94 6.29 16.39
C MET A 181 11.30 5.97 17.73
N LYS A 182 10.22 5.17 17.76
CA LYS A 182 9.55 4.75 19.01
C LYS A 182 10.50 4.00 19.93
N GLU A 183 11.34 3.10 19.40
CA GLU A 183 12.35 2.38 20.16
C GLU A 183 13.44 3.29 20.72
N SER A 184 13.75 4.41 20.05
CA SER A 184 14.74 5.38 20.55
C SER A 184 14.26 6.23 21.73
N ILE A 185 12.93 6.27 21.98
CA ILE A 185 12.36 7.08 23.07
C ILE A 185 12.83 6.58 24.43
N GLY A 186 13.65 7.37 25.09
CA GLY A 186 14.22 7.03 26.41
C GLY A 186 15.19 5.85 26.40
N ALA A 187 15.67 5.43 25.22
CA ALA A 187 16.66 4.36 25.10
C ALA A 187 18.04 4.79 25.66
N THR A 188 18.76 3.83 26.25
CA THR A 188 20.13 4.06 26.75
C THR A 188 21.15 4.09 25.62
N GLU A 189 20.92 3.30 24.57
CA GLU A 189 21.76 3.26 23.37
C GLU A 189 21.12 4.08 22.24
N SER A 190 21.96 4.80 21.49
CA SER A 190 21.46 5.59 20.37
C SER A 190 21.11 4.74 19.16
N VAL A 191 20.06 5.13 18.46
CA VAL A 191 19.66 4.52 17.18
C VAL A 191 20.27 5.32 16.04
N ASP A 192 21.11 4.69 15.22
CA ASP A 192 21.70 5.32 14.04
C ASP A 192 20.64 5.56 12.95
N MET A 193 20.45 6.81 12.56
CA MET A 193 19.56 7.22 11.47
C MET A 193 20.30 8.12 10.48
N THR A 194 19.70 8.36 9.32
CA THR A 194 20.18 9.40 8.39
C THR A 194 20.10 10.77 9.03
N ALA A 195 20.58 11.83 8.39
CA ALA A 195 20.48 13.19 8.95
C ALA A 195 19.03 13.67 9.18
N GLY A 196 18.03 12.94 8.67
CA GLY A 196 16.62 13.18 8.95
C GLY A 196 16.00 14.40 8.22
N GLU A 197 16.67 14.88 7.17
CA GLU A 197 16.28 16.08 6.41
C GLU A 197 15.22 15.80 5.33
N GLN A 198 14.94 14.52 5.04
CA GLN A 198 13.92 14.16 4.05
C GLN A 198 12.56 14.73 4.48
N VAL A 199 11.92 15.46 3.57
CA VAL A 199 10.56 15.96 3.73
C VAL A 199 9.59 15.02 3.04
N LEU A 200 8.79 14.32 3.83
CA LEU A 200 7.89 13.27 3.34
C LEU A 200 6.45 13.57 3.77
N ASP A 201 5.50 13.10 3.00
CA ASP A 201 4.08 13.12 3.37
C ASP A 201 3.75 11.82 4.12
N PHE A 202 3.50 11.95 5.41
CA PHE A 202 3.18 10.82 6.28
C PHE A 202 1.66 10.63 6.36
N ILE A 203 1.19 9.46 5.91
CA ILE A 203 -0.22 9.10 5.96
C ILE A 203 -0.45 7.90 6.87
N HIS A 204 -1.48 7.97 7.72
CA HIS A 204 -1.85 6.85 8.58
C HIS A 204 -2.40 5.68 7.77
N VAL A 205 -2.06 4.44 8.15
CA VAL A 205 -2.49 3.23 7.42
C VAL A 205 -4.00 3.07 7.37
N ASP A 206 -4.73 3.55 8.37
CA ASP A 206 -6.19 3.52 8.38
C ASP A 206 -6.79 4.36 7.25
N ASP A 207 -6.20 5.50 6.93
CA ASP A 207 -6.66 6.32 5.80
C ASP A 207 -6.38 5.61 4.46
N VAL A 208 -5.20 4.98 4.33
CA VAL A 208 -4.90 4.15 3.15
C VAL A 208 -5.89 2.99 3.03
N ALA A 209 -6.20 2.31 4.13
CA ALA A 209 -7.17 1.22 4.14
C ALA A 209 -8.59 1.72 3.79
N ARG A 210 -9.01 2.88 4.32
CA ARG A 210 -10.30 3.50 3.98
C ARG A 210 -10.40 3.94 2.53
N PHE A 211 -9.30 4.24 1.85
CA PHE A 211 -9.35 4.45 0.41
C PHE A 211 -9.86 3.20 -0.33
N PHE A 212 -9.37 2.01 0.02
CA PHE A 212 -9.85 0.78 -0.61
C PHE A 212 -11.30 0.45 -0.24
N VAL A 213 -11.73 0.74 0.99
CA VAL A 213 -13.16 0.67 1.39
C VAL A 213 -13.99 1.63 0.54
N TYR A 214 -13.50 2.87 0.34
CA TYR A 214 -14.16 3.86 -0.51
C TYR A 214 -14.31 3.35 -1.95
N VAL A 215 -13.25 2.80 -2.54
CA VAL A 215 -13.30 2.23 -3.90
C VAL A 215 -14.33 1.10 -4.00
N ILE A 216 -14.43 0.23 -3.00
CA ILE A 216 -15.44 -0.85 -3.00
C ILE A 216 -16.86 -0.27 -2.95
N ASN A 217 -17.11 0.67 -2.05
CA ASN A 217 -18.43 1.24 -1.85
C ASN A 217 -18.88 2.17 -2.99
N HIS A 218 -17.94 2.70 -3.76
CA HIS A 218 -18.14 3.66 -4.84
C HIS A 218 -17.52 3.18 -6.18
N CYS A 219 -17.49 1.87 -6.42
CA CYS A 219 -16.73 1.32 -7.55
C CYS A 219 -17.15 1.90 -8.91
N ASP A 220 -18.42 2.26 -9.09
CA ASP A 220 -18.94 2.84 -10.33
C ASP A 220 -18.35 4.23 -10.63
N GLU A 221 -17.85 4.96 -9.62
CA GLU A 221 -17.15 6.24 -9.82
C GLU A 221 -15.76 6.06 -10.46
N PHE A 222 -15.18 4.85 -10.36
CA PHE A 222 -13.86 4.52 -10.89
C PHE A 222 -13.92 3.81 -12.25
N ILE A 223 -15.09 3.30 -12.64
CA ILE A 223 -15.30 2.68 -13.96
C ILE A 223 -15.43 3.78 -15.01
N GLY A 224 -14.69 3.64 -16.11
CA GLY A 224 -14.64 4.65 -17.17
C GLY A 224 -13.71 5.83 -16.86
N THR A 225 -12.94 5.80 -15.78
CA THR A 225 -11.92 6.82 -15.49
C THR A 225 -10.88 6.86 -16.62
N PRO A 226 -10.62 8.02 -17.23
CA PRO A 226 -9.59 8.14 -18.26
C PRO A 226 -8.21 7.68 -17.75
N LYS A 227 -7.45 7.00 -18.59
CA LYS A 227 -6.08 6.51 -18.22
C LYS A 227 -5.12 7.64 -17.81
N THR A 228 -5.40 8.88 -18.19
CA THR A 228 -4.65 10.08 -17.78
C THR A 228 -5.03 10.59 -16.40
N GLU A 229 -6.11 10.07 -15.81
CA GLU A 229 -6.70 10.50 -14.54
C GLU A 229 -6.90 9.34 -13.55
N ASN A 230 -6.39 8.16 -13.87
CA ASN A 230 -6.61 6.93 -13.11
C ASN A 230 -5.57 6.70 -12.00
N GLU A 231 -4.79 7.71 -11.66
CA GLU A 231 -3.82 7.67 -10.57
C GLU A 231 -4.33 8.49 -9.37
N PHE A 232 -4.35 7.86 -8.19
CA PHE A 232 -4.83 8.45 -6.94
C PHE A 232 -3.71 8.48 -5.90
N HIS A 233 -3.28 9.68 -5.54
CA HIS A 233 -2.20 9.91 -4.58
C HIS A 233 -2.74 9.85 -3.15
N LEU A 234 -2.35 8.82 -2.39
CA LEU A 234 -2.79 8.61 -1.02
C LEU A 234 -1.79 9.27 -0.05
N GLY A 235 -2.04 10.50 0.26
CA GLY A 235 -1.27 11.34 1.18
C GLY A 235 -2.15 12.41 1.81
N THR A 236 -1.54 13.25 2.64
CA THR A 236 -2.19 14.37 3.32
C THR A 236 -2.00 15.70 2.60
N GLY A 237 -1.10 15.75 1.61
CA GLY A 237 -0.66 16.98 0.95
C GLY A 237 0.27 17.85 1.82
N LYS A 238 0.75 17.32 2.96
CA LYS A 238 1.61 18.05 3.90
C LYS A 238 2.96 17.35 4.02
N GLY A 239 4.03 18.05 3.74
CA GLY A 239 5.40 17.59 3.95
C GLY A 239 5.86 17.83 5.38
N THR A 240 6.48 16.83 5.99
CA THR A 240 7.09 16.91 7.32
C THR A 240 8.45 16.23 7.25
N SER A 241 9.49 16.84 7.85
CA SER A 241 10.80 16.21 7.89
C SER A 241 10.83 15.06 8.91
N VAL A 242 11.74 14.12 8.68
CA VAL A 242 11.94 13.00 9.61
C VAL A 242 12.32 13.49 11.01
N ARG A 243 13.09 14.61 11.11
CA ARG A 243 13.42 15.26 12.39
C ARG A 243 12.19 15.85 13.08
N GLU A 244 11.30 16.51 12.33
CA GLU A 244 10.05 17.06 12.89
C GLU A 244 9.15 15.95 13.43
N VAL A 245 9.09 14.79 12.78
CA VAL A 245 8.35 13.63 13.29
C VAL A 245 8.95 13.13 14.61
N ALA A 246 10.29 13.03 14.69
CA ALA A 246 10.95 12.63 15.95
C ALA A 246 10.68 13.66 17.07
N ALA A 247 10.78 14.95 16.79
CA ALA A 247 10.46 16.00 17.76
C ALA A 247 8.99 15.94 18.23
N LEU A 248 8.05 15.63 17.32
CA LEU A 248 6.65 15.42 17.67
C LEU A 248 6.48 14.21 18.60
N MET A 249 7.19 13.09 18.31
CA MET A 249 7.17 11.91 19.18
C MET A 249 7.73 12.22 20.58
N GLU A 250 8.82 12.99 20.67
CA GLU A 250 9.38 13.45 21.94
C GLU A 250 8.39 14.28 22.76
N GLN A 251 7.72 15.21 22.08
CA GLN A 251 6.71 16.07 22.73
C GLN A 251 5.55 15.24 23.29
N ILE A 252 5.01 14.28 22.50
CA ILE A 252 3.88 13.47 22.93
C ILE A 252 4.29 12.48 24.03
N ALA A 253 5.47 11.84 23.90
CA ALA A 253 5.97 10.89 24.88
C ALA A 253 6.53 11.56 26.16
N ALA A 254 6.74 12.87 26.15
CA ALA A 254 7.46 13.62 27.18
C ALA A 254 8.84 13.00 27.54
N LYS A 255 9.53 12.45 26.51
CA LYS A 255 10.83 11.80 26.62
C LYS A 255 11.64 12.03 25.35
N HIS A 256 12.96 12.13 25.49
CA HIS A 256 13.88 12.33 24.39
C HIS A 256 14.06 11.06 23.54
N CYS A 257 14.13 11.22 22.21
CA CYS A 257 14.53 10.19 21.25
C CYS A 257 16.06 10.14 21.16
N ASN A 258 16.65 9.07 21.65
CA ASN A 258 18.11 8.88 21.57
C ASN A 258 18.50 8.43 20.15
N ILE A 259 18.57 9.39 19.22
CA ILE A 259 18.90 9.18 17.81
C ILE A 259 20.25 9.80 17.48
N ASN A 260 21.16 8.99 16.92
CA ASN A 260 22.40 9.46 16.32
C ASN A 260 22.11 9.90 14.88
N TRP A 261 21.77 11.18 14.71
CA TRP A 261 21.50 11.76 13.38
C TRP A 261 22.75 11.84 12.52
N GLY A 262 22.69 11.26 11.30
CA GLY A 262 23.82 11.14 10.40
C GLY A 262 24.70 9.92 10.67
N GLY A 263 24.37 9.09 11.68
CA GLY A 263 25.05 7.81 11.93
C GLY A 263 24.92 6.81 10.76
N ARG A 264 23.91 7.01 9.90
CA ARG A 264 23.79 6.34 8.60
C ARG A 264 23.85 7.37 7.47
N PRO A 265 24.66 7.13 6.42
CA PRO A 265 24.64 8.01 5.25
C PRO A 265 23.32 7.84 4.49
N TYR A 266 22.90 8.89 3.78
CA TYR A 266 21.90 8.77 2.72
C TYR A 266 22.40 7.87 1.60
N ARG A 267 21.47 7.14 0.98
CA ARG A 267 21.75 6.48 -0.31
C ARG A 267 21.60 7.49 -1.43
N ASP A 268 22.35 7.33 -2.49
CA ASP A 268 22.25 8.22 -3.68
C ASP A 268 20.82 8.24 -4.25
N THR A 269 20.05 7.18 -4.02
CA THR A 269 18.69 7.00 -4.54
C THR A 269 17.61 7.40 -3.55
N ASP A 270 17.94 7.82 -2.33
CA ASP A 270 16.94 8.20 -1.34
C ASP A 270 16.07 9.37 -1.83
N VAL A 271 14.78 9.29 -1.51
CA VAL A 271 13.81 10.33 -1.82
C VAL A 271 13.91 11.42 -0.77
N MET A 272 14.40 12.61 -1.17
CA MET A 272 14.58 13.74 -0.24
C MET A 272 13.35 14.61 -0.09
N TYR A 273 12.46 14.60 -1.10
CA TYR A 273 11.19 15.34 -1.05
C TYR A 273 10.09 14.53 -1.72
N SER A 274 9.00 14.27 -1.00
CA SER A 274 7.84 13.58 -1.56
C SER A 274 6.56 13.97 -0.81
N VAL A 275 5.77 14.84 -1.43
CA VAL A 275 4.47 15.30 -0.92
C VAL A 275 3.40 14.98 -1.96
N ALA A 276 2.29 14.39 -1.52
CA ALA A 276 1.21 13.97 -2.38
C ALA A 276 0.55 15.18 -3.08
N PRO A 277 0.44 15.17 -4.41
CA PRO A 277 -0.31 16.19 -5.15
C PRO A 277 -1.82 15.90 -5.08
N ILE A 278 -2.40 15.97 -3.89
CA ILE A 278 -3.79 15.58 -3.60
C ILE A 278 -4.83 16.29 -4.47
N GLY A 279 -4.52 17.48 -4.98
CA GLY A 279 -5.37 18.20 -5.93
C GLY A 279 -5.49 17.54 -7.31
N GLN A 280 -4.68 16.51 -7.59
CA GLN A 280 -4.75 15.71 -8.82
C GLN A 280 -5.65 14.48 -8.71
N ASN A 281 -6.17 14.17 -7.53
CA ASN A 281 -7.13 13.07 -7.34
C ASN A 281 -8.50 13.46 -7.92
N HIS A 282 -8.69 13.23 -9.21
CA HIS A 282 -9.91 13.60 -9.91
C HIS A 282 -11.13 12.80 -9.42
N ASN A 283 -12.25 13.49 -9.24
CA ASN A 283 -13.57 12.91 -8.96
C ASN A 283 -13.63 11.88 -7.80
N CYS A 284 -12.71 11.97 -6.83
CA CYS A 284 -12.66 11.09 -5.69
C CYS A 284 -13.08 11.84 -4.41
N GLY A 285 -14.17 11.40 -3.78
CA GLY A 285 -14.63 11.95 -2.49
C GLY A 285 -13.78 11.54 -1.29
N TRP A 286 -12.80 10.66 -1.46
CA TRP A 286 -11.91 10.26 -0.40
C TRP A 286 -10.84 11.32 -0.09
N THR A 287 -10.59 11.52 1.20
CA THR A 287 -9.48 12.34 1.72
C THR A 287 -8.91 11.70 2.98
N ALA A 288 -7.60 11.88 3.22
CA ALA A 288 -6.98 11.50 4.50
C ALA A 288 -7.59 12.31 5.64
N LYS A 289 -7.91 11.66 6.76
CA LYS A 289 -8.60 12.25 7.92
C LYS A 289 -7.77 12.25 9.18
N VAL A 290 -6.79 11.35 9.30
CA VAL A 290 -5.91 11.26 10.47
C VAL A 290 -4.79 12.29 10.30
N ASP A 291 -4.81 13.35 11.10
CA ASP A 291 -3.69 14.28 11.16
C ASP A 291 -2.46 13.63 11.83
N LEU A 292 -1.26 14.16 11.53
CA LEU A 292 -0.02 13.54 11.97
C LEU A 292 0.10 13.49 13.51
N ASN A 293 -0.37 14.50 14.22
CA ASN A 293 -0.31 14.57 15.69
C ASN A 293 -1.15 13.44 16.30
N SER A 294 -2.43 13.36 15.93
CA SER A 294 -3.36 12.32 16.39
C SER A 294 -2.88 10.91 16.02
N GLY A 295 -2.36 10.75 14.80
CA GLY A 295 -1.83 9.46 14.34
C GLY A 295 -0.56 9.02 15.08
N VAL A 296 0.35 9.94 15.39
CA VAL A 296 1.54 9.65 16.20
C VAL A 296 1.14 9.32 17.66
N GLU A 297 0.17 10.05 18.22
CA GLU A 297 -0.34 9.74 19.57
C GLU A 297 -0.96 8.34 19.63
N GLN A 298 -1.75 7.95 18.62
CA GLN A 298 -2.30 6.60 18.50
C GLN A 298 -1.17 5.56 18.40
N PHE A 299 -0.22 5.77 17.50
CA PHE A 299 0.91 4.85 17.26
C PHE A 299 1.76 4.63 18.52
N LEU A 300 1.98 5.66 19.32
CA LEU A 300 2.76 5.52 20.56
C LEU A 300 2.03 4.71 21.64
N LYS A 301 0.68 4.64 21.59
CA LYS A 301 -0.15 3.84 22.51
C LYS A 301 -0.30 2.37 22.08
N GLU A 302 -0.05 2.02 20.82
CA GLU A 302 -0.03 0.66 20.30
C GLU A 302 1.19 -0.13 20.78
#